data_3061d8d66d79d2dba94cb294925608ce
#
_entry.id   3061d8d66d79d2dba94cb294925608ce
#
_cell.length_a   1.000
_cell.length_b   1.000
_cell.length_c   1.000
_cell.angle_alpha   90.00
_cell.angle_beta   90.00
_cell.angle_gamma   90.00
#
_symmetry.space_group_name_H-M   'P 1'
#
loop_
_entity.id
_entity.type
_entity.pdbx_description
1 polymer ?
#
loop_
_entity_poly.entity_id
_entity_poly.type
_entity_poly.pdbx_seq_one_letter_code
_entity_poly.pdbx_strand_id
1 'polypeptide(L)'
;LLSWKKQIITKDFISEGVAVSDMDGDGVSDLIAGHLWFKGPDFTTAIQYRPGKTHSIDGYIEDSFINWADDLNGDKKNDLLMVGWPGKTISLYLNPGK
;
A
#
# COMPACT_ATOMS: atom_id res chain seq x y z
N LEU A 1 6.44 27.85 -15.00
CA LEU A 1 7.38 27.00 -14.25
C LEU A 1 6.64 26.03 -13.34
N LEU A 2 7.08 24.76 -13.36
CA LEU A 2 6.60 23.78 -12.42
C LEU A 2 7.29 23.95 -11.07
N SER A 3 6.51 23.90 -10.00
CA SER A 3 7.07 23.81 -8.66
C SER A 3 6.56 22.54 -7.98
N TRP A 4 7.44 21.89 -7.25
CA TRP A 4 7.15 20.62 -6.60
C TRP A 4 7.07 20.81 -5.10
N LYS A 5 5.99 20.28 -4.51
CA LYS A 5 5.85 20.21 -3.05
C LYS A 5 6.13 18.77 -2.62
N LYS A 6 7.10 18.62 -1.71
CA LYS A 6 7.42 17.33 -1.13
C LYS A 6 6.60 17.12 0.15
N GLN A 7 5.94 15.95 0.24
CA GLN A 7 5.29 15.50 1.46
C GLN A 7 5.90 14.16 1.87
N ILE A 8 6.35 14.07 3.12
CA ILE A 8 6.82 12.79 3.69
C ILE A 8 5.62 12.12 4.32
N ILE A 9 5.25 10.94 3.81
CA ILE A 9 4.11 10.18 4.31
C ILE A 9 4.47 9.45 5.60
N THR A 10 5.64 8.79 5.61
CA THR A 10 6.18 8.14 6.80
C THR A 10 7.70 8.08 6.68
N LYS A 11 8.37 8.03 7.83
CA LYS A 11 9.82 7.78 7.90
C LYS A 11 10.14 6.33 8.26
N ASP A 12 9.11 5.54 8.55
CA ASP A 12 9.28 4.13 8.89
C ASP A 12 9.52 3.30 7.65
N PHE A 13 10.44 2.35 7.73
CA PHE A 13 10.71 1.43 6.64
C PHE A 13 9.73 0.27 6.70
N ILE A 14 8.62 0.39 5.98
CA ILE A 14 7.53 -0.59 5.99
C ILE A 14 7.34 -1.29 4.65
N SER A 15 7.94 -0.79 3.57
CA SER A 15 7.76 -1.33 2.23
C SER A 15 8.91 -0.93 1.31
N GLU A 16 9.21 -1.78 0.34
CA GLU A 16 10.08 -1.42 -0.79
C GLU A 16 9.29 -0.74 -1.91
N GLY A 17 7.99 -1.04 -2.02
CA GLY A 17 7.13 -0.51 -3.06
C GLY A 17 5.89 0.18 -2.50
N VAL A 18 5.14 0.83 -3.40
CA VAL A 18 3.90 1.52 -3.06
C VAL A 18 2.89 1.29 -4.18
N ALA A 19 1.62 1.17 -3.81
CA ALA A 19 0.50 1.18 -4.74
C ALA A 19 -0.37 2.39 -4.49
N VAL A 20 -1.07 2.83 -5.54
CA VAL A 20 -2.00 3.96 -5.48
C VAL A 20 -3.35 3.49 -5.99
N SER A 21 -4.37 3.61 -5.17
CA SER A 21 -5.73 3.21 -5.55
C SER A 21 -6.74 3.75 -4.55
N ASP A 22 -7.99 3.90 -4.97
CA ASP A 22 -9.10 4.21 -4.07
C ASP A 22 -9.53 2.91 -3.38
N MET A 23 -9.11 2.73 -2.13
CA MET A 23 -9.36 1.48 -1.40
C MET A 23 -10.71 1.44 -0.69
N ASP A 24 -11.28 2.58 -0.34
CA ASP A 24 -12.55 2.63 0.39
C ASP A 24 -13.74 3.06 -0.47
N GLY A 25 -13.51 3.35 -1.75
CA GLY A 25 -14.58 3.70 -2.68
C GLY A 25 -15.10 5.12 -2.55
N ASP A 26 -14.33 6.04 -1.96
CA ASP A 26 -14.75 7.42 -1.78
C ASP A 26 -14.42 8.33 -2.98
N GLY A 27 -13.81 7.80 -4.02
CA GLY A 27 -13.42 8.53 -5.21
C GLY A 27 -12.07 9.24 -5.10
N VAL A 28 -11.36 9.08 -4.00
CA VAL A 28 -10.06 9.70 -3.75
C VAL A 28 -8.99 8.63 -3.66
N SER A 29 -7.86 8.84 -4.32
CA SER A 29 -6.76 7.88 -4.28
C SER A 29 -6.09 7.84 -2.92
N ASP A 30 -5.76 6.63 -2.50
CA ASP A 30 -5.02 6.32 -1.28
C ASP A 30 -3.64 5.78 -1.65
N LEU A 31 -2.74 5.68 -0.67
CA LEU A 31 -1.43 5.06 -0.83
C LEU A 31 -1.37 3.79 0.02
N ILE A 32 -0.89 2.70 -0.57
CA ILE A 32 -0.74 1.44 0.14
C ILE A 32 0.74 1.05 0.15
N ALA A 33 1.28 0.86 1.33
CA ALA A 33 2.66 0.46 1.52
C ALA A 33 2.78 -0.46 2.73
N GLY A 34 3.41 -1.62 2.55
CA GLY A 34 3.57 -2.59 3.62
C GLY A 34 2.24 -3.07 4.16
N HIS A 35 2.03 -2.91 5.44
CA HIS A 35 0.81 -3.32 6.15
C HIS A 35 -0.17 -2.16 6.36
N LEU A 36 0.14 -1.00 5.79
CA LEU A 36 -0.64 0.22 6.01
C LEU A 36 -1.22 0.75 4.71
N TRP A 37 -2.38 1.33 4.85
CA TRP A 37 -3.07 2.10 3.85
C TRP A 37 -3.20 3.53 4.38
N PHE A 38 -2.68 4.50 3.61
CA PHE A 38 -2.72 5.92 3.96
C PHE A 38 -3.83 6.58 3.18
N LYS A 39 -4.86 7.04 3.88
CA LYS A 39 -6.06 7.58 3.26
C LYS A 39 -5.80 8.95 2.63
N GLY A 40 -6.16 9.08 1.34
CA GLY A 40 -6.16 10.38 0.66
C GLY A 40 -7.27 11.31 1.14
N PRO A 41 -7.19 12.60 0.78
CA PRO A 41 -6.17 13.23 -0.06
C PRO A 41 -4.93 13.69 0.70
N ASP A 42 -4.93 13.73 2.03
CA ASP A 42 -3.82 14.28 2.81
C ASP A 42 -2.83 13.23 3.32
N PHE A 43 -3.21 11.94 3.30
CA PHE A 43 -2.39 10.80 3.69
C PHE A 43 -1.93 10.83 5.15
N THR A 44 -2.69 11.51 6.02
CA THR A 44 -2.35 11.62 7.44
C THR A 44 -2.96 10.53 8.31
N THR A 45 -3.96 9.82 7.80
CA THR A 45 -4.61 8.72 8.49
C THR A 45 -4.07 7.39 7.94
N ALA A 46 -3.40 6.62 8.79
CA ALA A 46 -2.90 5.29 8.44
C ALA A 46 -3.84 4.22 9.00
N ILE A 47 -4.23 3.29 8.15
CA ILE A 47 -5.12 2.18 8.51
C ILE A 47 -4.37 0.88 8.27
N GLN A 48 -4.29 0.05 9.31
CA GLN A 48 -3.66 -1.25 9.19
C GLN A 48 -4.67 -2.26 8.66
N TYR A 49 -4.34 -2.93 7.55
CA TYR A 49 -5.23 -3.89 6.91
C TYR A 49 -4.75 -5.34 7.07
N ARG A 50 -3.50 -5.54 7.51
CA ARG A 50 -2.93 -6.85 7.79
C ARG A 50 -1.86 -6.73 8.88
N PRO A 51 -1.44 -7.85 9.50
CA PRO A 51 -0.29 -7.80 10.41
C PRO A 51 0.98 -7.33 9.69
N GLY A 52 1.81 -6.57 10.38
CA GLY A 52 3.06 -6.06 9.84
C GLY A 52 3.83 -5.26 10.87
N LYS A 53 4.99 -4.77 10.46
CA LYS A 53 5.90 -4.04 11.34
C LYS A 53 6.78 -3.08 10.55
N THR A 54 7.45 -2.18 11.27
CA THR A 54 8.57 -1.41 10.75
C THR A 54 9.82 -2.29 10.69
N HIS A 55 10.54 -2.23 9.59
CA HIS A 55 11.73 -3.03 9.35
C HIS A 55 13.00 -2.20 9.57
N SER A 56 14.13 -2.90 9.75
CA SER A 56 15.45 -2.26 9.80
C SER A 56 15.86 -1.78 8.41
N ILE A 57 16.45 -0.59 8.31
CA ILE A 57 16.98 -0.08 7.05
C ILE A 57 18.18 -0.88 6.54
N ASP A 58 18.78 -1.72 7.37
CA ASP A 58 19.92 -2.57 7.01
C ASP A 58 19.49 -3.89 6.35
N GLY A 59 18.19 -4.14 6.22
CA GLY A 59 17.66 -5.36 5.64
C GLY A 59 16.75 -5.08 4.46
N TYR A 60 16.04 -6.13 4.03
CA TYR A 60 15.03 -6.06 2.99
C TYR A 60 13.65 -6.31 3.57
N ILE A 61 12.64 -5.75 2.93
CA ILE A 61 11.26 -6.03 3.30
C ILE A 61 10.77 -7.20 2.46
N GLU A 62 10.68 -8.38 3.11
CA GLU A 62 10.38 -9.63 2.43
C GLU A 62 8.92 -9.76 2.02
N ASP A 63 8.02 -9.02 2.67
CA ASP A 63 6.57 -9.17 2.49
C ASP A 63 5.89 -8.02 1.73
N SER A 64 6.66 -7.03 1.28
CA SER A 64 6.12 -5.87 0.58
C SER A 64 7.15 -5.26 -0.37
N PHE A 65 7.58 -6.06 -1.36
CA PHE A 65 8.60 -5.62 -2.33
C PHE A 65 7.96 -4.85 -3.48
N ILE A 66 6.90 -5.40 -4.08
CA ILE A 66 6.12 -4.78 -5.14
C ILE A 66 4.65 -4.86 -4.76
N ASN A 67 3.93 -3.74 -4.91
CA ASN A 67 2.51 -3.67 -4.61
C ASN A 67 1.73 -3.26 -5.85
N TRP A 68 0.57 -3.87 -6.06
CA TRP A 68 -0.33 -3.55 -7.16
C TRP A 68 -1.76 -3.52 -6.65
N ALA A 69 -2.51 -2.50 -6.99
CA ALA A 69 -3.91 -2.38 -6.56
C ALA A 69 -4.82 -2.22 -7.77
N ASP A 70 -5.84 -3.07 -7.87
CA ASP A 70 -6.84 -3.05 -8.92
C ASP A 70 -8.01 -3.96 -8.50
N ASP A 71 -9.13 -3.86 -9.19
CA ASP A 71 -10.24 -4.79 -9.01
C ASP A 71 -9.91 -6.11 -9.71
N LEU A 72 -9.39 -7.07 -8.96
CA LEU A 72 -8.87 -8.32 -9.50
C LEU A 72 -9.93 -9.42 -9.60
N ASN A 73 -11.04 -9.30 -8.88
CA ASN A 73 -12.12 -10.28 -8.89
C ASN A 73 -13.42 -9.78 -9.56
N GLY A 74 -13.46 -8.54 -10.04
CA GLY A 74 -14.61 -7.99 -10.76
C GLY A 74 -15.75 -7.50 -9.88
N ASP A 75 -15.53 -7.28 -8.59
CA ASP A 75 -16.60 -6.88 -7.65
C ASP A 75 -16.70 -5.36 -7.47
N LYS A 76 -15.93 -4.58 -8.24
CA LYS A 76 -15.86 -3.11 -8.23
C LYS A 76 -15.22 -2.53 -6.97
N LYS A 77 -14.51 -3.34 -6.21
CA LYS A 77 -13.64 -2.88 -5.12
C LYS A 77 -12.20 -3.18 -5.48
N ASN A 78 -11.30 -2.26 -5.16
CA ASN A 78 -9.90 -2.46 -5.48
C ASN A 78 -9.25 -3.39 -4.47
N ASP A 79 -8.62 -4.43 -4.99
CA ASP A 79 -7.89 -5.44 -4.24
C ASP A 79 -6.41 -5.09 -4.22
N LEU A 80 -5.63 -5.78 -3.42
CA LEU A 80 -4.21 -5.57 -3.32
C LEU A 80 -3.46 -6.87 -3.64
N LEU A 81 -2.60 -6.80 -4.64
CA LEU A 81 -1.64 -7.86 -4.96
C LEU A 81 -0.28 -7.43 -4.43
N MET A 82 0.29 -8.25 -3.58
CA MET A 82 1.56 -7.95 -2.93
C MET A 82 2.56 -9.04 -3.24
N VAL A 83 3.68 -8.64 -3.83
CA VAL A 83 4.78 -9.52 -4.14
C VAL A 83 5.85 -9.32 -3.07
N GLY A 84 6.17 -10.39 -2.38
CA GLY A 84 7.26 -10.41 -1.40
C GLY A 84 8.61 -10.51 -2.08
N TRP A 85 9.63 -10.86 -1.32
CA TRP A 85 10.97 -11.07 -1.86
C TRP A 85 10.91 -12.11 -3.00
N PRO A 86 11.63 -11.89 -4.11
CA PRO A 86 11.60 -12.83 -5.23
C PRO A 86 11.85 -14.28 -4.79
N GLY A 87 10.97 -15.18 -5.22
CA GLY A 87 11.02 -16.59 -4.85
C GLY A 87 10.32 -16.93 -3.54
N LYS A 88 9.72 -15.96 -2.84
CA LYS A 88 8.96 -16.21 -1.61
C LYS A 88 7.47 -16.35 -1.89
N THR A 89 6.71 -15.25 -1.86
CA THR A 89 5.25 -15.31 -1.97
C THR A 89 4.71 -14.24 -2.90
N ILE A 90 3.56 -14.55 -3.49
CA ILE A 90 2.65 -13.57 -4.09
C ILE A 90 1.34 -13.71 -3.32
N SER A 91 0.86 -12.64 -2.73
CA SER A 91 -0.34 -12.64 -1.89
C SER A 91 -1.41 -11.71 -2.46
N LEU A 92 -2.64 -12.20 -2.49
CA LEU A 92 -3.79 -11.43 -2.91
C LEU A 92 -4.64 -11.11 -1.67
N TYR A 93 -4.90 -9.85 -1.44
CA TYR A 93 -5.79 -9.37 -0.40
C TYR A 93 -7.07 -8.85 -1.05
N LEU A 94 -8.14 -9.61 -0.94
CA LEU A 94 -9.44 -9.21 -1.47
C LEU A 94 -10.07 -8.17 -0.55
N ASN A 95 -10.48 -7.06 -1.13
CA ASN A 95 -11.08 -5.96 -0.40
C ASN A 95 -12.52 -6.32 -0.03
N PRO A 96 -12.85 -6.46 1.26
CA PRO A 96 -14.21 -6.82 1.67
C PRO A 96 -15.21 -5.67 1.53
N GLY A 97 -14.73 -4.47 1.27
CA GLY A 97 -15.52 -3.27 1.34
C GLY A 97 -15.69 -2.83 2.80
N LYS A 98 -16.85 -2.32 3.08
CA LYS A 98 -17.13 -1.82 4.43
C LYS A 98 -17.78 -2.90 5.31
#